data_cf73501bd3e6928c08052f3bc26e8153
#
_entry.id   cf73501bd3e6928c08052f3bc26e8153
#
_cell.length_a   1.000
_cell.length_b   1.000
_cell.length_c   1.000
_cell.angle_alpha   90.00
_cell.angle_beta   90.00
_cell.angle_gamma   90.00
#
_symmetry.space_group_name_H-M   'P 1'
#
loop_
_entity.id
_entity.type
_entity.pdbx_description
1 polymer ?
#
loop_
_entity_poly.entity_id
_entity_poly.type
_entity_poly.pdbx_seq_one_letter_code
_entity_poly.pdbx_strand_id
1 'polypeptide(L)'
;DKKNKFKLFHQVSTDEVFGDSERSNVPPDEKTAYSPSSPYSATKASSDHLVTSWGRTFKIPFTISICTNNYGPFQFPEKLIPIIILNSLKGKKIPVYGDGKQIRDWLHVEDHVNAILKIVFNKKYINQKFNISGNNQVKNIDLVKIICNQLNELVISKPKHLKDFKNLIDFVKDRPG
;
A
#
# COMPACT_ATOMS: atom_id res chain seq x y z
N ASP A 1 29.92 3.84 -22.89
CA ASP A 1 30.01 2.40 -23.17
C ASP A 1 28.75 1.96 -23.92
N LYS A 2 28.86 1.67 -25.24
CA LYS A 2 27.71 1.35 -26.13
C LYS A 2 27.04 -0.01 -25.81
N LYS A 3 27.53 -0.77 -24.86
CA LYS A 3 27.02 -2.13 -24.54
C LYS A 3 25.95 -2.19 -23.49
N ASN A 4 25.78 -1.18 -22.65
CA ASN A 4 24.73 -1.13 -21.63
C ASN A 4 23.66 -0.09 -21.97
N LYS A 5 22.89 -0.31 -23.01
CA LYS A 5 21.69 0.48 -23.25
C LYS A 5 20.67 0.16 -22.15
N PHE A 6 20.46 1.10 -21.26
CA PHE A 6 19.37 1.16 -20.32
C PHE A 6 18.04 0.94 -21.07
N LYS A 7 17.27 -0.09 -20.69
CA LYS A 7 16.08 -0.49 -21.47
C LYS A 7 14.82 0.21 -21.04
N LEU A 8 14.62 0.36 -19.74
CA LEU A 8 13.42 0.96 -19.15
C LEU A 8 13.70 1.34 -17.70
N PHE A 9 13.21 2.47 -17.26
CA PHE A 9 13.10 2.82 -15.84
C PHE A 9 11.68 2.59 -15.36
N HIS A 10 11.49 1.77 -14.33
CA HIS A 10 10.19 1.59 -13.69
C HIS A 10 10.19 2.22 -12.30
N GLN A 11 9.27 3.17 -12.07
CA GLN A 11 9.03 3.81 -10.78
C GLN A 11 7.84 3.14 -10.11
N VAL A 12 8.04 2.66 -8.88
CA VAL A 12 6.95 2.24 -8.00
C VAL A 12 6.57 3.41 -7.10
N SER A 13 5.37 3.93 -7.27
CA SER A 13 4.80 5.04 -6.51
C SER A 13 3.66 4.57 -5.59
N THR A 14 2.94 5.49 -5.01
CA THR A 14 1.86 5.24 -4.04
C THR A 14 0.64 6.11 -4.35
N ASP A 15 -0.55 5.62 -4.08
CA ASP A 15 -1.81 6.36 -4.16
C ASP A 15 -1.86 7.59 -3.25
N GLU A 16 -1.04 7.63 -2.20
CA GLU A 16 -0.91 8.80 -1.32
C GLU A 16 -0.47 10.08 -2.05
N VAL A 17 0.07 9.98 -3.28
CA VAL A 17 0.40 11.15 -4.10
C VAL A 17 -0.84 11.95 -4.51
N PHE A 18 -2.02 11.34 -4.51
CA PHE A 18 -3.29 12.02 -4.79
C PHE A 18 -3.87 12.75 -3.58
N GLY A 19 -3.32 12.54 -2.38
CA GLY A 19 -3.79 13.12 -1.12
C GLY A 19 -4.94 12.33 -0.50
N ASP A 20 -5.67 12.98 0.40
CA ASP A 20 -6.73 12.32 1.17
C ASP A 20 -7.96 12.06 0.31
N SER A 21 -8.44 10.84 0.32
CA SER A 21 -9.60 10.38 -0.47
C SER A 21 -10.93 11.06 -0.07
N GLU A 22 -10.97 11.72 1.09
CA GLU A 22 -12.15 12.46 1.56
C GLU A 22 -12.48 13.70 0.70
N ARG A 23 -11.55 14.14 -0.16
CA ARG A 23 -11.72 15.34 -1.00
C ARG A 23 -12.52 15.10 -2.29
N SER A 24 -12.75 13.85 -2.66
CA SER A 24 -13.47 13.51 -3.89
C SER A 24 -14.22 12.19 -3.74
N ASN A 25 -15.49 12.18 -4.15
CA ASN A 25 -16.28 10.94 -4.25
C ASN A 25 -15.88 10.08 -5.46
N VAL A 26 -14.96 10.55 -6.29
CA VAL A 26 -14.49 9.85 -7.48
C VAL A 26 -13.06 9.35 -7.23
N PRO A 27 -12.80 8.06 -7.40
CA PRO A 27 -11.45 7.52 -7.29
C PRO A 27 -10.49 8.23 -8.27
N PRO A 28 -9.23 8.50 -7.85
CA PRO A 28 -8.26 9.12 -8.74
C PRO A 28 -7.91 8.20 -9.92
N ASP A 29 -7.81 8.78 -11.09
CA ASP A 29 -7.28 8.16 -12.30
C ASP A 29 -5.84 8.62 -12.59
N GLU A 30 -5.21 8.12 -13.65
CA GLU A 30 -3.83 8.45 -14.03
C GLU A 30 -3.67 9.92 -14.49
N LYS A 31 -4.76 10.65 -14.70
CA LYS A 31 -4.78 12.08 -15.09
C LYS A 31 -5.03 12.99 -13.90
N THR A 32 -5.46 12.43 -12.77
CA THR A 32 -5.73 13.18 -11.55
C THR A 32 -4.49 13.91 -11.08
N ALA A 33 -4.63 15.20 -10.75
CA ALA A 33 -3.54 16.01 -10.25
C ALA A 33 -3.06 15.51 -8.88
N TYR A 34 -1.75 15.49 -8.65
CA TYR A 34 -1.17 15.16 -7.35
C TYR A 34 -1.46 16.25 -6.32
N SER A 35 -1.82 15.85 -5.11
CA SER A 35 -2.11 16.71 -3.96
C SER A 35 -1.60 16.06 -2.66
N PRO A 36 -0.30 15.74 -2.56
CA PRO A 36 0.24 15.01 -1.42
C PRO A 36 0.02 15.76 -0.11
N SER A 37 -0.41 15.03 0.94
CA SER A 37 -0.74 15.59 2.26
C SER A 37 0.32 15.30 3.33
N SER A 38 1.35 14.51 3.03
CA SER A 38 2.43 14.16 3.96
C SER A 38 3.81 14.38 3.35
N PRO A 39 4.89 14.53 4.16
CA PRO A 39 6.27 14.60 3.64
C PRO A 39 6.63 13.37 2.79
N TYR A 40 6.20 12.18 3.19
CA TYR A 40 6.40 10.95 2.41
C TYR A 40 5.73 11.04 1.04
N SER A 41 4.44 11.33 0.99
CA SER A 41 3.72 11.42 -0.28
C SER A 41 4.24 12.55 -1.17
N ALA A 42 4.71 13.67 -0.59
CA ALA A 42 5.36 14.74 -1.32
C ALA A 42 6.67 14.29 -1.97
N THR A 43 7.51 13.52 -1.28
CA THR A 43 8.74 12.97 -1.87
C THR A 43 8.47 11.98 -2.99
N LYS A 44 7.42 11.15 -2.87
CA LYS A 44 6.99 10.22 -3.92
C LYS A 44 6.44 10.96 -5.13
N ALA A 45 5.60 11.96 -4.94
CA ALA A 45 5.11 12.83 -6.01
C ALA A 45 6.27 13.54 -6.75
N SER A 46 7.25 14.06 -6.00
CA SER A 46 8.45 14.67 -6.58
C SER A 46 9.25 13.68 -7.41
N SER A 47 9.40 12.44 -6.93
CA SER A 47 10.09 11.37 -7.67
C SER A 47 9.39 11.07 -9.00
N ASP A 48 8.05 10.98 -9.01
CA ASP A 48 7.27 10.73 -10.22
C ASP A 48 7.40 11.87 -11.24
N HIS A 49 7.40 13.12 -10.76
CA HIS A 49 7.66 14.29 -11.61
C HIS A 49 9.07 14.28 -12.18
N LEU A 50 10.09 13.93 -11.39
CA LEU A 50 11.47 13.80 -11.86
C LEU A 50 11.57 12.73 -12.96
N VAL A 51 11.03 11.54 -12.74
CA VAL A 51 11.03 10.47 -13.75
C VAL A 51 10.40 10.93 -15.05
N THR A 52 9.24 11.58 -14.95
CA THR A 52 8.52 12.10 -16.13
C THR A 52 9.32 13.16 -16.87
N SER A 53 9.94 14.11 -16.14
CA SER A 53 10.72 15.20 -16.73
C SER A 53 11.99 14.70 -17.41
N TRP A 54 12.69 13.74 -16.78
CA TRP A 54 13.86 13.08 -17.37
C TRP A 54 13.49 12.29 -18.64
N GLY A 55 12.37 11.58 -18.59
CA GLY A 55 11.85 10.87 -19.78
C GLY A 55 11.59 11.83 -20.95
N ARG A 56 10.98 13.00 -20.68
CA ARG A 56 10.74 14.04 -21.71
C ARG A 56 12.02 14.64 -22.25
N THR A 57 12.94 15.05 -21.36
CA THR A 57 14.15 15.81 -21.71
C THR A 57 15.20 14.92 -22.37
N PHE A 58 15.48 13.76 -21.80
CA PHE A 58 16.59 12.91 -22.19
C PHE A 58 16.15 11.65 -22.97
N LYS A 59 14.85 11.55 -23.28
CA LYS A 59 14.27 10.40 -24.00
C LYS A 59 14.52 9.05 -23.32
N ILE A 60 14.57 9.06 -21.99
CA ILE A 60 14.70 7.84 -21.20
C ILE A 60 13.34 7.16 -21.14
N PRO A 61 13.21 5.92 -21.63
CA PRO A 61 11.94 5.21 -21.54
C PRO A 61 11.63 4.88 -20.10
N PHE A 62 10.41 5.17 -19.66
CA PHE A 62 9.96 4.92 -18.29
C PHE A 62 8.54 4.38 -18.24
N THR A 63 8.19 3.82 -17.08
CA THR A 63 6.81 3.55 -16.65
C THR A 63 6.69 3.87 -15.17
N ILE A 64 5.48 4.24 -14.72
CA ILE A 64 5.19 4.50 -13.30
C ILE A 64 4.00 3.65 -12.91
N SER A 65 4.12 2.86 -11.84
CA SER A 65 2.98 2.24 -11.18
C SER A 65 2.67 2.96 -9.87
N ILE A 66 1.41 3.32 -9.68
CA ILE A 66 0.89 3.97 -8.48
C ILE A 66 0.01 2.94 -7.79
N CYS A 67 0.46 2.39 -6.67
CA CYS A 67 -0.24 1.28 -6.02
C CYS A 67 -0.87 1.69 -4.71
N THR A 68 -1.95 0.99 -4.34
CA THR A 68 -2.59 1.05 -3.05
C THR A 68 -1.82 0.24 -1.99
N ASN A 69 -2.38 0.06 -0.79
CA ASN A 69 -1.68 -0.62 0.30
C ASN A 69 -1.41 -2.09 -0.01
N ASN A 70 -0.14 -2.43 -0.15
CA ASN A 70 0.27 -3.81 -0.38
C ASN A 70 0.24 -4.63 0.91
N TYR A 71 -0.11 -5.91 0.78
CA TYR A 71 0.03 -6.90 1.84
C TYR A 71 0.45 -8.26 1.27
N GLY A 72 0.97 -9.13 2.12
CA GLY A 72 1.34 -10.50 1.73
C GLY A 72 2.56 -11.02 2.45
N PRO A 73 3.09 -12.19 2.01
CA PRO A 73 4.27 -12.81 2.58
C PRO A 73 5.47 -11.85 2.60
N PHE A 74 6.29 -11.96 3.65
CA PHE A 74 7.50 -11.16 3.85
C PHE A 74 7.28 -9.66 4.05
N GLN A 75 6.04 -9.21 4.26
CA GLN A 75 5.79 -7.80 4.61
C GLN A 75 6.51 -7.44 5.92
N PHE A 76 7.09 -6.23 5.95
CA PHE A 76 7.86 -5.78 7.10
C PHE A 76 7.00 -5.74 8.39
N PRO A 77 7.52 -6.25 9.53
CA PRO A 77 6.72 -6.50 10.74
C PRO A 77 6.09 -5.29 11.42
N GLU A 78 6.49 -4.06 11.09
CA GLU A 78 5.89 -2.83 11.64
C GLU A 78 4.57 -2.44 10.96
N LYS A 79 4.26 -3.03 9.80
CA LYS A 79 3.05 -2.73 9.07
C LYS A 79 1.81 -3.35 9.72
N LEU A 80 0.62 -2.80 9.41
CA LEU A 80 -0.62 -3.10 10.10
C LEU A 80 -0.93 -4.61 10.16
N ILE A 81 -0.97 -5.30 9.04
CA ILE A 81 -1.32 -6.72 8.99
C ILE A 81 -0.32 -7.59 9.77
N PRO A 82 1.00 -7.51 9.52
CA PRO A 82 1.98 -8.24 10.32
C PRO A 82 1.91 -7.93 11.81
N ILE A 83 1.71 -6.67 12.21
CA ILE A 83 1.68 -6.30 13.64
C ILE A 83 0.48 -6.90 14.34
N ILE A 84 -0.69 -6.95 13.66
CA ILE A 84 -1.90 -7.60 14.19
C ILE A 84 -1.60 -9.08 14.45
N ILE A 85 -1.07 -9.79 13.46
CA ILE A 85 -0.76 -11.21 13.55
C ILE A 85 0.26 -11.48 14.66
N LEU A 86 1.39 -10.77 14.65
CA LEU A 86 2.47 -10.98 15.62
C LEU A 86 2.05 -10.67 17.04
N ASN A 87 1.29 -9.57 17.26
CA ASN A 87 0.80 -9.22 18.58
C ASN A 87 -0.23 -10.22 19.07
N SER A 88 -1.14 -10.65 18.21
CA SER A 88 -2.12 -11.69 18.53
C SER A 88 -1.45 -12.97 19.02
N LEU A 89 -0.50 -13.51 18.25
CA LEU A 89 0.20 -14.74 18.59
C LEU A 89 1.04 -14.62 19.88
N LYS A 90 1.49 -13.41 20.23
CA LYS A 90 2.21 -13.12 21.47
C LYS A 90 1.30 -12.75 22.65
N GLY A 91 -0.02 -12.71 22.47
CA GLY A 91 -0.97 -12.24 23.47
C GLY A 91 -0.79 -10.76 23.86
N LYS A 92 -0.23 -9.94 22.97
CA LYS A 92 -0.02 -8.50 23.15
C LYS A 92 -1.18 -7.70 22.60
N LYS A 93 -1.37 -6.47 23.11
CA LYS A 93 -2.36 -5.53 22.61
C LYS A 93 -2.16 -5.24 21.12
N ILE A 94 -3.27 -5.17 20.38
CA ILE A 94 -3.32 -4.81 18.96
C ILE A 94 -3.69 -3.33 18.88
N PRO A 95 -2.75 -2.42 18.58
CA PRO A 95 -3.04 -1.00 18.55
C PRO A 95 -3.90 -0.64 17.33
N VAL A 96 -5.03 0.00 17.58
CA VAL A 96 -5.90 0.63 16.56
C VAL A 96 -5.82 2.13 16.75
N TYR A 97 -5.29 2.85 15.77
CA TYR A 97 -5.13 4.29 15.85
C TYR A 97 -6.45 5.03 15.64
N GLY A 98 -6.71 6.05 16.46
CA GLY A 98 -7.96 6.80 16.45
C GLY A 98 -9.16 5.89 16.69
N ASP A 99 -10.21 6.04 15.90
CA ASP A 99 -11.42 5.19 15.94
C ASP A 99 -11.37 4.00 14.96
N GLY A 100 -10.28 3.86 14.21
CA GLY A 100 -10.07 2.79 13.25
C GLY A 100 -10.94 2.88 11.98
N LYS A 101 -11.59 4.02 11.72
CA LYS A 101 -12.49 4.19 10.57
C LYS A 101 -11.76 4.53 9.28
N GLN A 102 -10.45 4.79 9.32
CA GLN A 102 -9.65 5.04 8.13
C GLN A 102 -9.82 3.88 7.14
N ILE A 103 -10.22 4.22 5.91
CA ILE A 103 -10.42 3.25 4.83
C ILE A 103 -9.12 3.11 4.06
N ARG A 104 -8.76 1.87 3.73
CA ARG A 104 -7.62 1.56 2.86
C ARG A 104 -8.04 0.53 1.82
N ASP A 105 -7.50 0.66 0.63
CA ASP A 105 -7.60 -0.37 -0.41
C ASP A 105 -6.41 -1.32 -0.29
N TRP A 106 -6.68 -2.63 -0.28
CA TRP A 106 -5.69 -3.66 0.00
C TRP A 106 -5.41 -4.50 -1.23
N LEU A 107 -4.16 -4.48 -1.68
CA LEU A 107 -3.65 -5.17 -2.86
C LEU A 107 -2.67 -6.28 -2.45
N HIS A 108 -2.94 -7.52 -2.87
CA HIS A 108 -2.00 -8.60 -2.62
C HIS A 108 -0.69 -8.40 -3.38
N VAL A 109 0.44 -8.64 -2.74
CA VAL A 109 1.76 -8.34 -3.31
C VAL A 109 2.04 -9.10 -4.61
N GLU A 110 1.55 -10.33 -4.75
CA GLU A 110 1.71 -11.12 -5.98
C GLU A 110 0.94 -10.50 -7.15
N ASP A 111 -0.28 -10.00 -6.89
CA ASP A 111 -1.07 -9.30 -7.92
C ASP A 111 -0.37 -8.01 -8.35
N HIS A 112 0.21 -7.28 -7.40
CA HIS A 112 0.99 -6.08 -7.70
C HIS A 112 2.21 -6.42 -8.55
N VAL A 113 2.99 -7.44 -8.17
CA VAL A 113 4.16 -7.88 -8.95
C VAL A 113 3.75 -8.32 -10.35
N ASN A 114 2.67 -9.10 -10.48
CA ASN A 114 2.18 -9.53 -11.79
C ASN A 114 1.74 -8.34 -12.67
N ALA A 115 1.12 -7.32 -12.08
CA ALA A 115 0.78 -6.09 -12.79
C ALA A 115 2.05 -5.34 -13.26
N ILE A 116 3.04 -5.18 -12.38
CA ILE A 116 4.34 -4.57 -12.75
C ILE A 116 5.00 -5.32 -13.91
N LEU A 117 5.06 -6.65 -13.84
CA LEU A 117 5.67 -7.45 -14.91
C LEU A 117 4.94 -7.25 -16.25
N LYS A 118 3.61 -7.21 -16.24
CA LYS A 118 2.82 -6.89 -17.46
C LYS A 118 3.14 -5.50 -18.01
N ILE A 119 3.34 -4.52 -17.14
CA ILE A 119 3.67 -3.15 -17.53
C ILE A 119 5.08 -3.08 -18.13
N VAL A 120 6.08 -3.60 -17.43
CA VAL A 120 7.50 -3.42 -17.82
C VAL A 120 7.90 -4.21 -19.07
N PHE A 121 7.25 -5.34 -19.31
CA PHE A 121 7.53 -6.16 -20.50
C PHE A 121 6.70 -5.78 -21.74
N ASN A 122 5.80 -4.82 -21.63
CA ASN A 122 4.97 -4.39 -22.77
C ASN A 122 5.42 -3.02 -23.31
N LYS A 123 6.02 -3.01 -24.48
CA LYS A 123 6.52 -1.78 -25.14
C LYS A 123 5.43 -0.74 -25.40
N LYS A 124 4.15 -1.14 -25.45
CA LYS A 124 3.02 -0.19 -25.63
C LYS A 124 2.81 0.71 -24.43
N TYR A 125 3.34 0.34 -23.25
CA TYR A 125 3.14 1.06 -22.00
C TYR A 125 4.28 2.03 -21.66
N ILE A 126 5.28 2.15 -22.53
CA ILE A 126 6.40 3.08 -22.33
C ILE A 126 5.85 4.52 -22.23
N ASN A 127 6.42 5.28 -21.29
CA ASN A 127 6.09 6.66 -20.96
C ASN A 127 4.65 6.87 -20.44
N GLN A 128 4.10 5.85 -19.77
CA GLN A 128 2.77 5.90 -19.17
C GLN A 128 2.82 5.66 -17.66
N LYS A 129 1.76 6.10 -16.98
CA LYS A 129 1.46 5.82 -15.58
C LYS A 129 0.29 4.83 -15.50
N PHE A 130 0.23 4.08 -14.41
CA PHE A 130 -0.81 3.08 -14.16
C PHE A 130 -1.19 3.08 -12.69
N ASN A 131 -2.47 3.23 -12.38
CA ASN A 131 -2.99 2.97 -11.06
C ASN A 131 -3.21 1.45 -10.89
N ILE A 132 -2.73 0.91 -9.77
CA ILE A 132 -2.88 -0.51 -9.44
C ILE A 132 -3.52 -0.60 -8.06
N SER A 133 -4.76 -1.09 -8.02
CA SER A 133 -5.54 -1.24 -6.79
C SER A 133 -6.06 -2.66 -6.64
N GLY A 134 -6.35 -3.05 -5.39
CA GLY A 134 -7.01 -4.31 -5.09
C GLY A 134 -8.53 -4.24 -5.29
N ASN A 135 -9.08 -3.05 -5.46
CA ASN A 135 -10.52 -2.77 -5.46
C ASN A 135 -11.22 -3.40 -4.24
N ASN A 136 -10.54 -3.36 -3.11
CA ASN A 136 -10.95 -3.98 -1.85
C ASN A 136 -10.78 -2.98 -0.69
N GLN A 137 -11.69 -2.03 -0.58
CA GLN A 137 -11.68 -0.97 0.42
C GLN A 137 -12.24 -1.47 1.75
N VAL A 138 -11.42 -1.44 2.80
CA VAL A 138 -11.78 -1.92 4.13
C VAL A 138 -11.37 -0.90 5.19
N LYS A 139 -12.21 -0.69 6.20
CA LYS A 139 -11.85 0.09 7.39
C LYS A 139 -10.79 -0.67 8.20
N ASN A 140 -9.84 0.05 8.77
CA ASN A 140 -8.78 -0.56 9.58
C ASN A 140 -9.34 -1.44 10.70
N ILE A 141 -10.37 -1.00 11.42
CA ILE A 141 -10.98 -1.79 12.49
C ILE A 141 -11.65 -3.07 11.97
N ASP A 142 -12.25 -3.03 10.79
CA ASP A 142 -12.89 -4.21 10.20
C ASP A 142 -11.83 -5.22 9.72
N LEU A 143 -10.72 -4.73 9.13
CA LEU A 143 -9.57 -5.57 8.80
C LEU A 143 -8.99 -6.26 10.03
N VAL A 144 -8.80 -5.52 11.14
CA VAL A 144 -8.34 -6.10 12.41
C VAL A 144 -9.26 -7.22 12.86
N LYS A 145 -10.59 -7.01 12.83
CA LYS A 145 -11.57 -8.02 13.22
C LYS A 145 -11.55 -9.25 12.31
N ILE A 146 -11.40 -9.05 10.98
CA ILE A 146 -11.26 -10.13 10.01
C ILE A 146 -10.04 -10.99 10.35
N ILE A 147 -8.88 -10.37 10.57
CA ILE A 147 -7.65 -11.10 10.91
C ILE A 147 -7.79 -11.84 12.26
N CYS A 148 -8.39 -11.20 13.27
CA CYS A 148 -8.65 -11.85 14.56
C CYS A 148 -9.55 -13.08 14.40
N ASN A 149 -10.60 -13.00 13.57
CA ASN A 149 -11.48 -14.15 13.30
C ASN A 149 -10.71 -15.29 12.64
N GLN A 150 -9.92 -15.00 11.59
CA GLN A 150 -9.09 -16.00 10.93
C GLN A 150 -8.09 -16.65 11.89
N LEU A 151 -7.45 -15.85 12.74
CA LEU A 151 -6.54 -16.38 13.77
C LEU A 151 -7.28 -17.25 14.81
N ASN A 152 -8.53 -16.92 15.16
CA ASN A 152 -9.34 -17.72 16.07
C ASN A 152 -9.62 -19.12 15.51
N GLU A 153 -9.74 -19.25 14.19
CA GLU A 153 -9.96 -20.51 13.47
C GLU A 153 -8.67 -21.29 13.26
N LEU A 154 -7.59 -20.61 12.88
CA LEU A 154 -6.34 -21.25 12.46
C LEU A 154 -5.41 -21.61 13.63
N VAL A 155 -5.44 -20.85 14.74
CA VAL A 155 -4.51 -21.04 15.85
C VAL A 155 -5.06 -22.04 16.86
N ILE A 156 -4.50 -23.24 16.86
CA ILE A 156 -4.89 -24.36 17.75
C ILE A 156 -4.59 -24.03 19.22
N SER A 157 -3.41 -23.45 19.50
CA SER A 157 -2.99 -23.13 20.87
C SER A 157 -2.86 -21.62 21.04
N LYS A 158 -3.88 -21.01 21.65
CA LYS A 158 -3.90 -19.57 21.94
C LYS A 158 -3.01 -19.24 23.16
N PRO A 159 -2.52 -17.98 23.28
CA PRO A 159 -1.88 -17.52 24.51
C PRO A 159 -2.75 -17.80 25.75
N LYS A 160 -2.12 -18.07 26.89
CA LYS A 160 -2.82 -18.42 28.14
C LYS A 160 -3.93 -17.41 28.42
N HIS A 161 -5.12 -17.94 28.77
CA HIS A 161 -6.34 -17.18 29.14
C HIS A 161 -7.01 -16.39 28.01
N LEU A 162 -6.51 -16.44 26.76
CA LEU A 162 -7.12 -15.74 25.65
C LEU A 162 -8.22 -16.61 24.98
N LYS A 163 -9.47 -16.16 25.05
CA LYS A 163 -10.60 -16.83 24.38
C LYS A 163 -10.78 -16.37 22.95
N ASP A 164 -10.61 -15.09 22.70
CA ASP A 164 -10.79 -14.44 21.41
C ASP A 164 -9.70 -13.38 21.19
N PHE A 165 -9.03 -13.41 20.03
CA PHE A 165 -8.01 -12.43 19.68
C PHE A 165 -8.54 -11.00 19.61
N LYS A 166 -9.83 -10.78 19.36
CA LYS A 166 -10.47 -9.46 19.42
C LYS A 166 -10.37 -8.79 20.80
N ASN A 167 -10.22 -9.56 21.88
CA ASN A 167 -10.03 -9.02 23.23
C ASN A 167 -8.68 -8.30 23.40
N LEU A 168 -7.77 -8.44 22.42
CA LEU A 168 -6.49 -7.73 22.38
C LEU A 168 -6.57 -6.38 21.70
N ILE A 169 -7.69 -6.03 21.05
CA ILE A 169 -7.87 -4.74 20.37
C ILE A 169 -7.79 -3.62 21.41
N ASP A 170 -6.96 -2.61 21.11
CA ASP A 170 -6.68 -1.48 22.00
C ASP A 170 -6.66 -0.19 21.17
N PHE A 171 -7.62 0.70 21.44
CA PHE A 171 -7.68 1.97 20.73
C PHE A 171 -6.67 2.94 21.33
N VAL A 172 -5.78 3.45 20.51
CA VAL A 172 -4.71 4.36 20.89
C VAL A 172 -4.85 5.70 20.20
N LYS A 173 -4.19 6.74 20.75
CA LYS A 173 -4.20 8.08 20.13
C LYS A 173 -3.74 8.01 18.68
N ASP A 174 -4.42 8.76 17.82
CA ASP A 174 -4.08 8.82 16.42
C ASP A 174 -2.68 9.43 16.18
N ARG A 175 -2.06 9.05 15.09
CA ARG A 175 -0.75 9.58 14.70
C ARG A 175 -0.90 10.99 14.16
N PRO A 176 0.04 11.90 14.41
CA PRO A 176 0.05 13.18 13.73
C PRO A 176 0.36 12.99 12.24
N GLY A 177 -0.52 13.46 11.38
CA GLY A 177 -0.35 13.55 9.92
C GLY A 177 -0.46 12.25 9.17
#